data_d85aa851ee393187b1c0b796bb5f6552
#
_entry.id   d85aa851ee393187b1c0b796bb5f6552
#
_cell.length_a   1.000
_cell.length_b   1.000
_cell.length_c   1.000
_cell.angle_alpha   90.00
_cell.angle_beta   90.00
_cell.angle_gamma   90.00
#
_symmetry.space_group_name_H-M   'P 1'
#
loop_
_entity.id
_entity.type
_entity.pdbx_description
1 polymer ?
#
loop_
_entity_poly.entity_id
_entity_poly.type
_entity_poly.pdbx_seq_one_letter_code
_entity_poly.pdbx_strand_id
1 'polypeptide(L)'
;LATRDDLYAALDRYCEALLARDHTRLAWTPDSLVTENNVALEPGDGLWGTITGLGPYDLRFADLETGQVALFTTVTETRDISGACIRIGLRGDAIAEVETIVVRQADEALVFPDPKFERKPVMEEIVPEAERSSRAEMIALADGYFATLEKNDGTIRTRFHPGCNRIENGVQTTNNPDFFVPVAGLPCEEQFRLGNYRYDDRLRGRRFPLVDEERGIVLAHGFIDHCGRLGEYQLTDGTPASSPIRRPHTFYLSEAFKIRQGAILQIEANFITVPYHMPSPWDARA
;
A
#
# COMPACT_ATOMS: atom_id res chain seq x y z
N LEU A 1 2.71 2.43 27.17
CA LEU A 1 2.30 2.48 25.76
C LEU A 1 3.06 3.63 25.09
N ALA A 2 3.61 3.38 23.91
CA ALA A 2 4.29 4.43 23.13
C ALA A 2 3.27 5.50 22.70
N THR A 3 3.69 6.74 22.68
CA THR A 3 2.91 7.83 22.10
C THR A 3 3.12 7.88 20.58
N ARG A 4 2.31 8.65 19.87
CA ARG A 4 2.50 8.91 18.43
C ARG A 4 3.87 9.53 18.16
N ASP A 5 4.29 10.48 19.01
CA ASP A 5 5.59 11.14 18.88
C ASP A 5 6.75 10.16 19.10
N ASP A 6 6.62 9.20 20.03
CA ASP A 6 7.62 8.14 20.22
C ASP A 6 7.77 7.26 18.97
N LEU A 7 6.65 6.86 18.35
CA LEU A 7 6.66 6.06 17.13
C LEU A 7 7.23 6.84 15.94
N TYR A 8 6.87 8.11 15.80
CA TYR A 8 7.44 8.97 14.75
C TYR A 8 8.92 9.21 14.96
N ALA A 9 9.36 9.43 16.22
CA ALA A 9 10.79 9.55 16.53
C ALA A 9 11.57 8.25 16.24
N ALA A 10 10.94 7.07 16.43
CA ALA A 10 11.55 5.80 16.05
C ALA A 10 11.68 5.67 14.52
N LEU A 11 10.67 6.09 13.78
CA LEU A 11 10.71 6.14 12.31
C LEU A 11 11.80 7.12 11.83
N ASP A 12 11.92 8.30 12.43
CA ASP A 12 12.95 9.28 12.08
C ASP A 12 14.36 8.70 12.30
N ARG A 13 14.58 8.06 13.45
CA ARG A 13 15.87 7.36 13.73
C ARG A 13 16.16 6.27 12.69
N TYR A 14 15.13 5.51 12.27
CA TYR A 14 15.28 4.53 11.22
C TYR A 14 15.69 5.18 9.89
N CYS A 15 15.02 6.25 9.49
CA CYS A 15 15.32 6.99 8.26
C CYS A 15 16.73 7.61 8.30
N GLU A 16 17.15 8.17 9.43
CA GLU A 16 18.50 8.68 9.61
C GLU A 16 19.58 7.59 9.51
N ALA A 17 19.36 6.44 10.14
CA ALA A 17 20.24 5.29 10.05
C ALA A 17 20.32 4.74 8.61
N LEU A 18 19.16 4.65 7.93
CA LEU A 18 19.06 4.23 6.53
C LEU A 18 19.86 5.15 5.59
N LEU A 19 19.70 6.47 5.73
CA LEU A 19 20.47 7.46 4.96
C LEU A 19 21.98 7.41 5.27
N ALA A 20 22.33 7.12 6.51
CA ALA A 20 23.73 6.90 6.91
C ALA A 20 24.26 5.53 6.44
N ARG A 21 23.39 4.64 5.94
CA ARG A 21 23.71 3.26 5.56
C ARG A 21 24.34 2.44 6.71
N ASP A 22 23.86 2.70 7.91
CA ASP A 22 24.44 2.12 9.13
C ASP A 22 23.32 1.60 10.05
N HIS A 23 22.93 0.35 9.83
CA HIS A 23 21.88 -0.34 10.60
C HIS A 23 22.31 -0.58 12.07
N THR A 24 23.60 -0.49 12.38
CA THR A 24 24.12 -0.69 13.76
C THR A 24 23.75 0.46 14.69
N ARG A 25 23.23 1.57 14.17
CA ARG A 25 22.67 2.69 14.96
C ARG A 25 21.34 2.36 15.61
N LEU A 26 20.73 1.23 15.25
CA LEU A 26 19.41 0.83 15.68
C LEU A 26 19.47 -0.42 16.56
N ALA A 27 18.55 -0.49 17.51
CA ALA A 27 18.33 -1.70 18.29
C ALA A 27 17.40 -2.64 17.53
N TRP A 28 17.80 -3.90 17.37
CA TRP A 28 17.03 -4.95 16.70
C TRP A 28 16.68 -6.05 17.68
N THR A 29 15.49 -6.64 17.53
CA THR A 29 15.19 -7.87 18.28
C THR A 29 15.91 -9.05 17.63
N PRO A 30 16.26 -10.10 18.43
CA PRO A 30 16.97 -11.28 17.87
C PRO A 30 16.21 -12.04 16.77
N ASP A 31 14.88 -11.87 16.75
CA ASP A 31 13.94 -12.50 15.82
C ASP A 31 13.35 -11.48 14.84
N SER A 32 14.03 -10.34 14.62
CA SER A 32 13.56 -9.32 13.70
C SER A 32 13.37 -9.90 12.28
N LEU A 33 12.27 -9.50 11.63
CA LEU A 33 12.02 -9.82 10.24
C LEU A 33 12.10 -8.54 9.42
N VAL A 34 13.03 -8.49 8.48
CA VAL A 34 13.23 -7.39 7.55
C VAL A 34 12.93 -7.90 6.15
N THR A 35 12.08 -7.16 5.43
CA THR A 35 11.78 -7.49 4.03
C THR A 35 11.87 -6.26 3.14
N GLU A 36 12.38 -6.45 1.93
CA GLU A 36 12.23 -5.51 0.82
C GLU A 36 11.59 -6.24 -0.35
N ASN A 37 10.51 -5.67 -0.87
CA ASN A 37 9.80 -6.23 -2.02
C ASN A 37 9.44 -7.72 -1.83
N ASN A 38 9.00 -8.06 -0.61
CA ASN A 38 8.64 -9.41 -0.15
C ASN A 38 9.83 -10.41 -0.06
N VAL A 39 11.05 -9.96 -0.17
CA VAL A 39 12.24 -10.80 0.05
C VAL A 39 12.76 -10.56 1.46
N ALA A 40 12.93 -11.65 2.25
CA ALA A 40 13.56 -11.54 3.56
C ALA A 40 15.06 -11.25 3.40
N LEU A 41 15.53 -10.26 4.13
CA LEU A 41 16.90 -9.73 4.06
C LEU A 41 17.48 -9.58 5.48
N GLU A 42 18.78 -9.50 5.58
CA GLU A 42 19.43 -9.06 6.81
C GLU A 42 19.37 -7.52 6.95
N PRO A 43 19.32 -6.96 8.18
CA PRO A 43 19.47 -5.53 8.38
C PRO A 43 20.74 -4.99 7.70
N GLY A 44 20.59 -3.99 6.86
CA GLY A 44 21.69 -3.40 6.09
C GLY A 44 21.74 -3.82 4.62
N ASP A 45 20.94 -4.80 4.21
CA ASP A 45 20.82 -5.21 2.82
C ASP A 45 19.76 -4.39 2.05
N GLY A 46 19.70 -4.59 0.73
CA GLY A 46 18.71 -3.96 -0.15
C GLY A 46 18.91 -2.45 -0.24
N LEU A 47 17.85 -1.68 0.00
CA LEU A 47 17.82 -0.22 -0.06
C LEU A 47 18.93 0.44 0.77
N TRP A 48 19.35 -0.20 1.88
CA TRP A 48 20.46 0.28 2.71
C TRP A 48 21.76 0.47 1.92
N GLY A 49 22.01 -0.41 0.95
CA GLY A 49 23.23 -0.34 0.13
C GLY A 49 23.23 0.75 -0.92
N THR A 50 22.06 1.21 -1.33
CA THR A 50 21.89 2.03 -2.55
C THR A 50 21.28 3.40 -2.33
N ILE A 51 20.57 3.62 -1.24
CA ILE A 51 19.87 4.88 -0.95
C ILE A 51 20.83 6.05 -0.89
N THR A 52 20.42 7.16 -1.53
CA THR A 52 21.15 8.45 -1.51
C THR A 52 20.31 9.60 -1.00
N GLY A 53 18.99 9.43 -0.84
CA GLY A 53 18.11 10.47 -0.32
C GLY A 53 16.69 9.99 -0.08
N LEU A 54 15.97 10.71 0.80
CA LEU A 54 14.53 10.66 0.96
C LEU A 54 13.94 11.92 0.34
N GLY A 55 12.82 11.77 -0.36
CA GLY A 55 12.11 12.88 -0.97
C GLY A 55 11.19 13.63 0.01
N PRO A 56 10.58 14.72 -0.46
CA PRO A 56 9.72 15.57 0.37
C PRO A 56 8.32 14.99 0.62
N TYR A 57 7.93 13.91 -0.08
CA TYR A 57 6.68 13.24 0.18
C TYR A 57 6.78 12.48 1.50
N ASP A 58 5.95 12.85 2.47
CA ASP A 58 5.99 12.32 3.82
C ASP A 58 4.56 12.13 4.32
N LEU A 59 4.01 10.93 4.06
CA LEU A 59 2.75 10.50 4.64
C LEU A 59 3.02 9.44 5.68
N ARG A 60 2.95 9.84 6.96
CA ARG A 60 3.18 8.95 8.10
C ARG A 60 1.94 8.76 8.95
N PHE A 61 1.78 7.56 9.47
CA PHE A 61 0.71 7.20 10.40
C PHE A 61 1.18 6.10 11.35
N ALA A 62 0.50 5.97 12.49
CA ALA A 62 0.98 5.15 13.59
C ALA A 62 -0.16 4.44 14.30
N ASP A 63 0.06 3.20 14.67
CA ASP A 63 -0.81 2.36 15.48
C ASP A 63 -0.27 2.28 16.90
N LEU A 64 -0.92 2.99 17.81
CA LEU A 64 -0.49 3.09 19.22
C LEU A 64 -0.76 1.81 20.00
N GLU A 65 -1.70 0.97 19.54
CA GLU A 65 -2.05 -0.29 20.19
C GLU A 65 -0.98 -1.37 19.92
N THR A 66 -0.51 -1.44 18.67
CA THR A 66 0.41 -2.49 18.24
C THR A 66 1.87 -2.04 18.13
N GLY A 67 2.15 -0.75 18.32
CA GLY A 67 3.52 -0.21 18.21
C GLY A 67 4.04 -0.21 16.76
N GLN A 68 3.15 -0.04 15.79
CA GLN A 68 3.49 0.01 14.38
C GLN A 68 3.52 1.45 13.87
N VAL A 69 4.44 1.76 12.97
CA VAL A 69 4.52 3.04 12.28
C VAL A 69 4.86 2.82 10.80
N ALA A 70 4.28 3.62 9.94
CA ALA A 70 4.55 3.54 8.51
C ALA A 70 4.75 4.92 7.89
N LEU A 71 5.49 4.91 6.78
CA LEU A 71 5.82 6.06 5.97
C LEU A 71 5.64 5.72 4.49
N PHE A 72 4.78 6.47 3.79
CA PHE A 72 4.82 6.56 2.33
C PHE A 72 5.68 7.75 1.95
N THR A 73 6.69 7.52 1.13
CA THR A 73 7.68 8.52 0.74
C THR A 73 8.21 8.26 -0.67
N THR A 74 9.19 9.03 -1.09
CA THR A 74 10.05 8.71 -2.22
C THR A 74 11.48 8.51 -1.75
N VAL A 75 12.16 7.55 -2.36
CA VAL A 75 13.59 7.27 -2.13
C VAL A 75 14.38 7.55 -3.40
N THR A 76 15.60 8.01 -3.24
CA THR A 76 16.53 8.19 -4.35
C THR A 76 17.62 7.15 -4.26
N GLU A 77 17.86 6.42 -5.34
CA GLU A 77 18.98 5.49 -5.51
C GLU A 77 19.80 5.98 -6.71
N THR A 78 21.05 6.39 -6.49
CA THR A 78 21.90 7.01 -7.49
C THR A 78 21.28 8.28 -8.12
N ARG A 79 20.38 8.14 -9.10
CA ARG A 79 19.67 9.23 -9.77
C ARG A 79 18.17 8.95 -9.93
N ASP A 80 17.76 7.72 -9.66
CA ASP A 80 16.39 7.29 -9.85
C ASP A 80 15.58 7.57 -8.59
N ILE A 81 14.38 8.13 -8.77
CA ILE A 81 13.43 8.40 -7.71
C ILE A 81 12.35 7.34 -7.78
N SER A 82 12.12 6.63 -6.68
CA SER A 82 11.12 5.57 -6.54
C SER A 82 10.15 5.88 -5.42
N GLY A 83 8.86 5.57 -5.61
CA GLY A 83 7.91 5.53 -4.51
C GLY A 83 8.28 4.42 -3.53
N ALA A 84 8.09 4.67 -2.24
CA ALA A 84 8.36 3.67 -1.22
C ALA A 84 7.31 3.71 -0.10
N CYS A 85 7.01 2.52 0.44
CA CYS A 85 6.32 2.36 1.70
C CYS A 85 7.27 1.64 2.66
N ILE A 86 7.49 2.20 3.84
CA ILE A 86 8.31 1.62 4.92
C ILE A 86 7.41 1.44 6.13
N ARG A 87 7.19 0.22 6.58
CA ARG A 87 6.51 -0.10 7.84
C ARG A 87 7.51 -0.64 8.85
N ILE A 88 7.44 -0.15 10.07
CA ILE A 88 8.28 -0.59 11.19
C ILE A 88 7.39 -1.04 12.33
N GLY A 89 7.64 -2.22 12.87
CA GLY A 89 7.04 -2.71 14.10
C GLY A 89 8.05 -2.73 15.24
N LEU A 90 7.68 -2.13 16.36
CA LEU A 90 8.52 -2.04 17.54
C LEU A 90 8.10 -3.05 18.61
N ARG A 91 9.09 -3.59 19.32
CA ARG A 91 8.92 -4.32 20.58
C ARG A 91 9.76 -3.63 21.66
N GLY A 92 9.11 -2.82 22.49
CA GLY A 92 9.80 -1.83 23.30
C GLY A 92 10.49 -0.80 22.41
N ASP A 93 11.77 -0.57 22.64
CA ASP A 93 12.58 0.38 21.84
C ASP A 93 13.31 -0.31 20.65
N ALA A 94 13.16 -1.63 20.50
CA ALA A 94 13.83 -2.40 19.46
C ALA A 94 12.91 -2.64 18.24
N ILE A 95 13.51 -2.66 17.07
CA ILE A 95 12.83 -2.98 15.82
C ILE A 95 12.66 -4.51 15.72
N ALA A 96 11.40 -4.95 15.64
CA ALA A 96 11.02 -6.34 15.47
C ALA A 96 10.65 -6.66 14.02
N GLU A 97 10.15 -5.66 13.29
CA GLU A 97 9.66 -5.83 11.94
C GLU A 97 10.02 -4.63 11.06
N VAL A 98 10.46 -4.90 9.85
CA VAL A 98 10.55 -3.90 8.79
C VAL A 98 10.00 -4.50 7.51
N GLU A 99 9.02 -3.84 6.92
CA GLU A 99 8.45 -4.23 5.63
C GLU A 99 8.51 -3.05 4.68
N THR A 100 9.33 -3.17 3.64
CA THR A 100 9.57 -2.11 2.68
C THR A 100 9.11 -2.55 1.30
N ILE A 101 8.36 -1.69 0.62
CA ILE A 101 8.12 -1.79 -0.83
C ILE A 101 8.79 -0.59 -1.48
N VAL A 102 9.64 -0.84 -2.47
CA VAL A 102 10.28 0.18 -3.30
C VAL A 102 9.85 -0.04 -4.74
N VAL A 103 9.15 0.94 -5.30
CA VAL A 103 8.61 0.89 -6.67
C VAL A 103 9.64 1.46 -7.63
N ARG A 104 10.57 0.61 -8.09
CA ARG A 104 11.61 1.01 -9.06
C ARG A 104 11.03 1.03 -10.46
N GLN A 105 11.40 2.04 -11.27
CA GLN A 105 10.84 2.25 -12.63
C GLN A 105 11.17 1.15 -13.64
N ALA A 106 12.06 0.23 -13.30
CA ALA A 106 12.38 -0.93 -14.15
C ALA A 106 11.26 -1.97 -14.25
N ASP A 107 10.19 -1.84 -13.46
CA ASP A 107 9.04 -2.72 -13.56
C ASP A 107 8.09 -2.26 -14.68
N GLU A 108 8.27 -2.83 -15.87
CA GLU A 108 7.49 -2.50 -17.09
C GLU A 108 5.96 -2.62 -16.89
N ALA A 109 5.50 -3.44 -15.95
CA ALA A 109 4.08 -3.63 -15.68
C ALA A 109 3.46 -2.45 -14.90
N LEU A 110 4.28 -1.56 -14.34
CA LEU A 110 3.88 -0.51 -13.42
C LEU A 110 4.38 0.88 -13.84
N VAL A 111 4.84 1.04 -15.08
CA VAL A 111 5.24 2.35 -15.59
C VAL A 111 3.98 3.17 -15.85
N PHE A 112 3.56 3.89 -14.82
CA PHE A 112 2.59 4.97 -15.01
C PHE A 112 3.32 6.22 -15.51
N PRO A 113 2.77 6.94 -16.50
CA PRO A 113 3.34 8.20 -16.93
C PRO A 113 3.22 9.24 -15.81
N ASP A 114 4.28 10.01 -15.62
CA ASP A 114 4.33 11.19 -14.73
C ASP A 114 3.86 10.93 -13.27
N PRO A 115 4.48 10.00 -12.52
CA PRO A 115 4.13 9.79 -11.12
C PRO A 115 4.37 11.06 -10.31
N LYS A 116 3.34 11.51 -9.60
CA LYS A 116 3.38 12.70 -8.74
C LYS A 116 3.14 12.28 -7.31
N PHE A 117 4.20 12.24 -6.52
CA PHE A 117 4.10 11.99 -5.09
C PHE A 117 3.80 13.31 -4.38
N GLU A 118 2.53 13.70 -4.40
CA GLU A 118 2.04 14.93 -3.79
C GLU A 118 1.26 14.62 -2.52
N ARG A 119 1.46 15.46 -1.50
CA ARG A 119 0.68 15.37 -0.25
C ARG A 119 -0.81 15.49 -0.54
N LYS A 120 -1.60 14.60 0.04
CA LYS A 120 -3.06 14.66 0.03
C LYS A 120 -3.53 15.04 1.45
N PRO A 121 -3.92 16.29 1.71
CA PRO A 121 -4.27 16.75 3.05
C PRO A 121 -5.26 15.84 3.77
N VAL A 122 -6.21 15.28 3.03
CA VAL A 122 -7.21 14.35 3.58
C VAL A 122 -6.60 13.14 4.28
N MET A 123 -5.43 12.64 3.84
CA MET A 123 -4.73 11.52 4.47
C MET A 123 -4.12 11.91 5.83
N GLU A 124 -3.78 13.18 6.00
CA GLU A 124 -3.12 13.66 7.22
C GLU A 124 -4.09 14.16 8.28
N GLU A 125 -5.34 14.44 7.90
CA GLU A 125 -6.36 14.93 8.80
C GLU A 125 -6.68 13.94 9.92
N ILE A 126 -6.79 14.46 11.15
CA ILE A 126 -7.36 13.72 12.28
C ILE A 126 -8.88 13.66 12.07
N VAL A 127 -9.42 12.45 12.11
CA VAL A 127 -10.87 12.25 12.00
C VAL A 127 -11.55 12.70 13.29
N PRO A 128 -12.56 13.59 13.22
CA PRO A 128 -13.34 13.96 14.40
C PRO A 128 -13.90 12.72 15.10
N GLU A 129 -13.89 12.70 16.43
CA GLU A 129 -14.27 11.51 17.22
C GLU A 129 -15.64 10.94 16.83
N ALA A 130 -16.61 11.81 16.58
CA ALA A 130 -17.98 11.41 16.17
C ALA A 130 -18.05 10.76 14.77
N GLU A 131 -16.98 10.86 13.99
CA GLU A 131 -16.89 10.35 12.61
C GLU A 131 -15.92 9.17 12.49
N ARG A 132 -15.30 8.77 13.61
CA ARG A 132 -14.38 7.63 13.65
C ARG A 132 -15.13 6.32 13.57
N SER A 133 -14.54 5.37 12.86
CA SER A 133 -14.94 3.96 12.89
C SER A 133 -14.08 3.22 13.90
N SER A 134 -14.62 2.15 14.47
CA SER A 134 -13.84 1.24 15.31
C SER A 134 -12.76 0.53 14.47
N ARG A 135 -11.68 0.10 15.13
CA ARG A 135 -10.61 -0.71 14.51
C ARG A 135 -11.16 -1.87 13.68
N ALA A 136 -12.09 -2.64 14.24
CA ALA A 136 -12.68 -3.78 13.55
C ALA A 136 -13.48 -3.37 12.31
N GLU A 137 -14.24 -2.27 12.36
CA GLU A 137 -14.96 -1.76 11.21
C GLU A 137 -14.01 -1.25 10.12
N MET A 138 -12.94 -0.57 10.50
CA MET A 138 -11.92 -0.08 9.57
C MET A 138 -11.25 -1.23 8.81
N ILE A 139 -10.86 -2.29 9.53
CA ILE A 139 -10.29 -3.51 8.91
C ILE A 139 -11.33 -4.17 7.99
N ALA A 140 -12.59 -4.28 8.43
CA ALA A 140 -13.64 -4.89 7.61
C ALA A 140 -13.91 -4.11 6.31
N LEU A 141 -13.81 -2.77 6.34
CA LEU A 141 -13.95 -1.93 5.14
C LEU A 141 -12.79 -2.15 4.16
N ALA A 142 -11.56 -2.22 4.66
CA ALA A 142 -10.37 -2.49 3.84
C ALA A 142 -10.41 -3.93 3.27
N ASP A 143 -10.76 -4.93 4.05
CA ASP A 143 -10.92 -6.31 3.58
C ASP A 143 -12.08 -6.44 2.58
N GLY A 144 -13.18 -5.71 2.80
CA GLY A 144 -14.30 -5.61 1.87
C GLY A 144 -13.91 -5.01 0.52
N TYR A 145 -12.96 -4.05 0.50
CA TYR A 145 -12.37 -3.54 -0.74
C TYR A 145 -11.64 -4.65 -1.49
N PHE A 146 -10.78 -5.40 -0.81
CA PHE A 146 -10.08 -6.53 -1.42
C PHE A 146 -11.04 -7.64 -1.88
N ALA A 147 -12.09 -7.93 -1.11
CA ALA A 147 -13.12 -8.88 -1.54
C ALA A 147 -13.91 -8.40 -2.77
N THR A 148 -14.11 -7.09 -2.91
CA THR A 148 -14.72 -6.47 -4.10
C THR A 148 -13.80 -6.63 -5.30
N LEU A 149 -12.51 -6.35 -5.14
CA LEU A 149 -11.49 -6.49 -6.17
C LEU A 149 -11.33 -7.96 -6.61
N GLU A 150 -11.25 -8.90 -5.68
CA GLU A 150 -11.08 -10.33 -5.96
C GLU A 150 -12.24 -10.93 -6.75
N LYS A 151 -13.48 -10.61 -6.37
CA LYS A 151 -14.67 -11.15 -7.06
C LYS A 151 -14.95 -10.42 -8.37
N ASN A 152 -14.81 -9.13 -8.37
CA ASN A 152 -14.98 -8.21 -9.49
C ASN A 152 -16.19 -8.51 -10.40
N ASP A 153 -17.31 -8.84 -9.78
CA ASP A 153 -18.57 -9.21 -10.41
C ASP A 153 -19.59 -8.04 -10.50
N GLY A 154 -19.13 -6.83 -10.19
CA GLY A 154 -19.95 -5.62 -10.09
C GLY A 154 -20.61 -5.43 -8.73
N THR A 155 -20.51 -6.41 -7.82
CA THR A 155 -21.03 -6.31 -6.45
C THR A 155 -20.03 -5.63 -5.53
N ILE A 156 -20.45 -4.56 -4.87
CA ILE A 156 -19.62 -3.83 -3.91
C ILE A 156 -19.74 -4.47 -2.52
N ARG A 157 -18.59 -4.81 -1.92
CA ARG A 157 -18.48 -5.49 -0.61
C ARG A 157 -17.88 -4.60 0.47
N THR A 158 -17.75 -3.32 0.19
CA THR A 158 -17.29 -2.28 1.11
C THR A 158 -18.16 -1.04 0.96
N ARG A 159 -17.79 0.06 1.59
CA ARG A 159 -18.48 1.36 1.40
C ARG A 159 -17.47 2.40 0.96
N PHE A 160 -17.78 3.10 -0.12
CA PHE A 160 -17.01 4.22 -0.62
C PHE A 160 -17.71 5.55 -0.30
N HIS A 161 -16.94 6.54 0.10
CA HIS A 161 -17.39 7.91 0.09
C HIS A 161 -17.54 8.38 -1.38
N PRO A 162 -18.57 9.16 -1.75
CA PRO A 162 -18.75 9.61 -3.14
C PRO A 162 -17.54 10.35 -3.73
N GLY A 163 -16.75 11.01 -2.89
CA GLY A 163 -15.50 11.68 -3.29
C GLY A 163 -14.25 10.82 -3.20
N CYS A 164 -14.39 9.49 -3.10
CA CYS A 164 -13.23 8.59 -2.98
C CYS A 164 -12.32 8.67 -4.19
N ASN A 165 -11.01 8.89 -3.91
CA ASN A 165 -9.95 8.81 -4.90
C ASN A 165 -8.96 7.71 -4.56
N ARG A 166 -8.29 7.18 -5.60
CA ARG A 166 -7.23 6.21 -5.47
C ARG A 166 -5.97 6.70 -6.19
N ILE A 167 -4.87 6.67 -5.47
CA ILE A 167 -3.53 6.94 -5.97
C ILE A 167 -2.76 5.63 -5.97
N GLU A 168 -2.17 5.26 -7.09
CA GLU A 168 -1.40 4.05 -7.27
C GLU A 168 -0.02 4.41 -7.82
N ASN A 169 1.04 4.07 -7.08
CA ASN A 169 2.43 4.40 -7.45
C ASN A 169 2.61 5.88 -7.85
N GLY A 170 1.99 6.80 -7.11
CA GLY A 170 2.05 8.25 -7.36
C GLY A 170 1.14 8.77 -8.47
N VAL A 171 0.26 7.94 -9.03
CA VAL A 171 -0.68 8.34 -10.09
C VAL A 171 -2.12 8.18 -9.63
N GLN A 172 -2.94 9.20 -9.83
CA GLN A 172 -4.38 9.11 -9.57
C GLN A 172 -5.05 8.26 -10.65
N THR A 173 -5.65 7.14 -10.26
CA THR A 173 -6.26 6.13 -11.15
C THR A 173 -7.79 6.14 -11.09
N THR A 174 -8.38 7.16 -10.45
CA THR A 174 -9.82 7.41 -10.39
C THR A 174 -10.09 8.90 -10.61
N ASN A 175 -11.27 9.25 -11.12
CA ASN A 175 -11.66 10.64 -11.40
C ASN A 175 -10.56 11.40 -12.20
N ASN A 176 -9.85 10.68 -13.07
CA ASN A 176 -8.77 11.19 -13.90
C ASN A 176 -9.06 10.89 -15.39
N PRO A 177 -9.85 11.72 -16.06
CA PRO A 177 -10.22 11.49 -17.45
C PRO A 177 -9.07 11.64 -18.45
N ASP A 178 -7.97 12.28 -18.03
CA ASP A 178 -6.78 12.48 -18.88
C ASP A 178 -5.82 11.28 -18.84
N PHE A 179 -6.10 10.30 -18.00
CA PHE A 179 -5.29 9.09 -17.92
C PHE A 179 -5.53 8.19 -19.14
N PHE A 180 -4.49 7.52 -19.64
CA PHE A 180 -4.56 6.73 -20.87
C PHE A 180 -5.53 5.52 -20.81
N VAL A 181 -5.95 5.11 -19.61
CA VAL A 181 -6.95 4.05 -19.41
C VAL A 181 -8.32 4.69 -19.16
N PRO A 182 -9.31 4.53 -20.04
CA PRO A 182 -10.59 5.25 -19.96
C PRO A 182 -11.33 5.06 -18.63
N VAL A 183 -11.24 3.86 -18.02
CA VAL A 183 -11.89 3.56 -16.75
C VAL A 183 -11.39 4.44 -15.60
N ALA A 184 -10.19 4.99 -15.70
CA ALA A 184 -9.64 5.90 -14.71
C ALA A 184 -10.40 7.25 -14.61
N GLY A 185 -11.21 7.59 -15.59
CA GLY A 185 -12.12 8.74 -15.51
C GLY A 185 -13.27 8.57 -14.53
N LEU A 186 -13.53 7.34 -14.08
CA LEU A 186 -14.62 7.01 -13.16
C LEU A 186 -14.16 7.07 -11.68
N PRO A 187 -15.09 7.32 -10.72
CA PRO A 187 -14.81 7.17 -9.29
C PRO A 187 -14.59 5.71 -8.88
N CYS A 188 -14.01 5.49 -7.70
CA CYS A 188 -13.64 4.16 -7.20
C CYS A 188 -14.76 3.13 -7.31
N GLU A 189 -15.94 3.45 -6.81
CA GLU A 189 -17.08 2.53 -6.77
C GLU A 189 -17.55 2.13 -8.16
N GLU A 190 -17.62 3.08 -9.09
CA GLU A 190 -18.09 2.83 -10.45
C GLU A 190 -17.16 1.92 -11.25
N GLN A 191 -15.83 2.04 -11.04
CA GLN A 191 -14.86 1.12 -11.65
C GLN A 191 -15.12 -0.34 -11.22
N PHE A 192 -15.41 -0.56 -9.94
CA PHE A 192 -15.74 -1.90 -9.42
C PHE A 192 -17.11 -2.39 -9.88
N ARG A 193 -18.09 -1.50 -10.00
CA ARG A 193 -19.42 -1.86 -10.54
C ARG A 193 -19.35 -2.35 -11.98
N LEU A 194 -18.39 -1.86 -12.76
CA LEU A 194 -18.13 -2.35 -14.11
C LEU A 194 -17.48 -3.74 -14.16
N GLY A 195 -16.88 -4.21 -13.07
CA GLY A 195 -16.12 -5.46 -13.07
C GLY A 195 -14.86 -5.38 -13.92
N ASN A 196 -14.17 -4.23 -13.90
CA ASN A 196 -13.02 -3.96 -14.77
C ASN A 196 -11.79 -4.83 -14.48
N TYR A 197 -11.66 -5.34 -13.24
CA TYR A 197 -10.49 -6.09 -12.77
C TYR A 197 -10.72 -7.61 -12.75
N ARG A 198 -11.62 -8.13 -13.56
CA ARG A 198 -12.01 -9.53 -13.61
C ARG A 198 -10.89 -10.48 -14.01
N TYR A 199 -9.80 -9.95 -14.55
CA TYR A 199 -8.61 -10.68 -14.91
C TYR A 199 -7.73 -11.08 -13.71
N ASP A 200 -7.99 -10.54 -12.53
CA ASP A 200 -7.34 -10.97 -11.30
C ASP A 200 -7.91 -12.30 -10.83
N ASP A 201 -7.06 -13.27 -10.51
CA ASP A 201 -7.51 -14.61 -10.15
C ASP A 201 -7.90 -14.71 -8.68
N ARG A 202 -7.12 -14.06 -7.82
CA ARG A 202 -7.31 -14.09 -6.37
C ARG A 202 -6.57 -12.96 -5.67
N LEU A 203 -7.00 -12.68 -4.47
CA LEU A 203 -6.37 -11.73 -3.56
C LEU A 203 -6.04 -12.45 -2.25
N ARG A 204 -4.76 -12.81 -2.06
CA ARG A 204 -4.30 -13.67 -0.96
C ARG A 204 -3.36 -12.96 -0.01
N GLY A 205 -3.08 -13.60 1.15
CA GLY A 205 -2.13 -13.10 2.14
C GLY A 205 -2.50 -11.71 2.65
N ARG A 206 -3.80 -11.43 2.79
CA ARG A 206 -4.31 -10.14 3.27
C ARG A 206 -3.93 -9.95 4.72
N ARG A 207 -3.20 -8.88 5.02
CA ARG A 207 -2.80 -8.50 6.36
C ARG A 207 -3.11 -7.03 6.59
N PHE A 208 -3.48 -6.69 7.82
CA PHE A 208 -3.80 -5.32 8.25
C PHE A 208 -2.94 -4.97 9.47
N PRO A 209 -1.61 -4.84 9.29
CA PRO A 209 -0.68 -4.77 10.41
C PRO A 209 -0.75 -3.45 11.19
N LEU A 210 -1.36 -2.40 10.62
CA LEU A 210 -1.41 -1.09 11.25
C LEU A 210 -2.77 -0.44 11.06
N VAL A 211 -3.37 0.02 12.17
CA VAL A 211 -4.61 0.80 12.17
C VAL A 211 -4.40 2.07 13.00
N ASP A 212 -4.40 3.20 12.35
CA ASP A 212 -4.37 4.53 13.00
C ASP A 212 -5.80 5.04 13.17
N GLU A 213 -6.39 4.77 14.34
CA GLU A 213 -7.80 5.10 14.61
C GLU A 213 -8.06 6.60 14.65
N GLU A 214 -7.10 7.42 15.07
CA GLU A 214 -7.26 8.88 15.09
C GLU A 214 -7.27 9.48 13.69
N ARG A 215 -6.39 8.98 12.83
CA ARG A 215 -6.33 9.42 11.43
C ARG A 215 -7.29 8.64 10.53
N GLY A 216 -7.93 7.60 11.05
CA GLY A 216 -8.82 6.75 10.27
C GLY A 216 -8.07 6.03 9.14
N ILE A 217 -6.84 5.58 9.36
CA ILE A 217 -6.02 4.92 8.32
C ILE A 217 -5.79 3.46 8.68
N VAL A 218 -6.06 2.57 7.70
CA VAL A 218 -5.64 1.17 7.73
C VAL A 218 -4.56 0.96 6.69
N LEU A 219 -3.41 0.41 7.10
CA LEU A 219 -2.42 -0.11 6.19
C LEU A 219 -2.68 -1.59 5.96
N ALA A 220 -2.82 -1.97 4.72
CA ALA A 220 -2.98 -3.34 4.29
C ALA A 220 -1.82 -3.79 3.40
N HIS A 221 -1.47 -5.07 3.51
CA HIS A 221 -0.59 -5.76 2.57
C HIS A 221 -1.33 -6.95 1.97
N GLY A 222 -0.96 -7.33 0.77
CA GLY A 222 -1.56 -8.47 0.10
C GLY A 222 -0.94 -8.73 -1.27
N PHE A 223 -1.46 -9.78 -1.90
CA PHE A 223 -1.01 -10.22 -3.22
C PHE A 223 -2.21 -10.35 -4.15
N ILE A 224 -2.12 -9.72 -5.31
CA ILE A 224 -3.09 -9.86 -6.39
C ILE A 224 -2.47 -10.77 -7.44
N ASP A 225 -2.95 -12.01 -7.54
CA ASP A 225 -2.46 -12.97 -8.51
C ASP A 225 -3.21 -12.83 -9.84
N HIS A 226 -2.46 -12.82 -10.93
CA HIS A 226 -2.97 -12.82 -12.30
C HIS A 226 -2.21 -13.85 -13.13
N CYS A 227 -2.87 -14.97 -13.51
CA CYS A 227 -2.22 -16.03 -14.27
C CYS A 227 -2.37 -15.89 -15.79
N GLY A 228 -3.01 -14.83 -16.29
CA GLY A 228 -3.20 -14.59 -17.71
C GLY A 228 -4.29 -15.44 -18.36
N ARG A 229 -5.17 -16.07 -17.58
CA ARG A 229 -6.24 -16.96 -18.11
C ARG A 229 -7.32 -16.19 -18.85
N LEU A 230 -7.71 -15.03 -18.31
CA LEU A 230 -8.75 -14.19 -18.89
C LEU A 230 -8.10 -13.08 -19.73
N GLY A 231 -8.15 -13.22 -21.05
CA GLY A 231 -7.61 -12.22 -21.97
C GLY A 231 -8.65 -11.19 -22.39
N GLU A 232 -9.84 -11.65 -22.77
CA GLU A 232 -10.96 -10.83 -23.24
C GLU A 232 -12.20 -11.14 -22.42
N TYR A 233 -12.98 -10.11 -22.08
CA TYR A 233 -14.21 -10.24 -21.31
C TYR A 233 -15.14 -9.05 -21.60
N GLN A 234 -16.33 -9.08 -21.01
CA GLN A 234 -17.25 -7.95 -21.06
C GLN A 234 -17.42 -7.36 -19.68
N LEU A 235 -17.44 -6.05 -19.61
CA LEU A 235 -17.86 -5.32 -18.42
C LEU A 235 -19.34 -5.62 -18.10
N THR A 236 -19.78 -5.23 -16.91
CA THR A 236 -21.18 -5.47 -16.49
C THR A 236 -22.21 -4.73 -17.36
N ASP A 237 -21.82 -3.65 -18.03
CA ASP A 237 -22.63 -2.90 -19.00
C ASP A 237 -22.57 -3.46 -20.44
N GLY A 238 -21.84 -4.56 -20.65
CA GLY A 238 -21.66 -5.20 -21.95
C GLY A 238 -20.50 -4.64 -22.79
N THR A 239 -19.79 -3.62 -22.30
CA THR A 239 -18.62 -3.07 -23.02
C THR A 239 -17.49 -4.11 -23.09
N PRO A 240 -16.90 -4.36 -24.28
CA PRO A 240 -15.75 -5.24 -24.40
C PRO A 240 -14.53 -4.68 -23.63
N ALA A 241 -13.83 -5.56 -22.94
CA ALA A 241 -12.61 -5.25 -22.21
C ALA A 241 -11.56 -6.35 -22.40
N SER A 242 -10.31 -6.02 -22.13
CA SER A 242 -9.21 -6.97 -22.17
C SER A 242 -8.19 -6.70 -21.07
N SER A 243 -7.56 -7.77 -20.60
CA SER A 243 -6.44 -7.63 -19.67
C SER A 243 -5.25 -6.95 -20.36
N PRO A 244 -4.67 -5.90 -19.77
CA PRO A 244 -3.50 -5.24 -20.33
C PRO A 244 -2.24 -6.10 -20.21
N ILE A 245 -2.19 -7.04 -19.26
CA ILE A 245 -1.05 -7.90 -18.99
C ILE A 245 -1.49 -9.36 -19.12
N ARG A 246 -0.90 -10.09 -20.07
CA ARG A 246 -1.28 -11.47 -20.39
C ARG A 246 -0.26 -12.53 -19.95
N ARG A 247 0.78 -12.14 -19.23
CA ARG A 247 1.76 -13.05 -18.63
C ARG A 247 1.39 -13.32 -17.15
N PRO A 248 1.69 -14.52 -16.60
CA PRO A 248 1.50 -14.76 -15.18
C PRO A 248 2.38 -13.82 -14.36
N HIS A 249 1.77 -13.18 -13.37
CA HIS A 249 2.44 -12.30 -12.41
C HIS A 249 1.61 -12.16 -11.14
N THR A 250 2.19 -11.59 -10.12
CA THR A 250 1.51 -11.20 -8.90
C THR A 250 1.88 -9.76 -8.58
N PHE A 251 0.92 -8.93 -8.21
CA PHE A 251 1.19 -7.65 -7.57
C PHE A 251 1.31 -7.85 -6.06
N TYR A 252 2.42 -7.41 -5.48
CA TYR A 252 2.60 -7.28 -4.05
C TYR A 252 2.44 -5.83 -3.65
N LEU A 253 1.58 -5.55 -2.67
CA LEU A 253 1.12 -4.20 -2.38
C LEU A 253 1.22 -3.81 -0.90
N SER A 254 1.43 -2.51 -0.68
CA SER A 254 1.10 -1.77 0.54
C SER A 254 0.04 -0.74 0.18
N GLU A 255 -1.12 -0.80 0.82
CA GLU A 255 -2.26 0.05 0.49
C GLU A 255 -2.83 0.68 1.75
N ALA A 256 -2.85 2.01 1.80
CA ALA A 256 -3.38 2.79 2.90
C ALA A 256 -4.79 3.27 2.57
N PHE A 257 -5.75 2.92 3.41
CA PHE A 257 -7.16 3.29 3.28
C PHE A 257 -7.50 4.36 4.30
N LYS A 258 -7.86 5.55 3.85
CA LYS A 258 -8.46 6.60 4.68
C LYS A 258 -9.95 6.33 4.84
N ILE A 259 -10.39 6.19 6.08
CA ILE A 259 -11.77 5.86 6.44
C ILE A 259 -12.34 6.98 7.32
N ARG A 260 -13.53 7.44 6.98
CA ARG A 260 -14.29 8.44 7.72
C ARG A 260 -15.78 8.16 7.59
N GLN A 261 -16.52 8.27 8.68
CA GLN A 261 -17.98 8.00 8.70
C GLN A 261 -18.37 6.62 8.12
N GLY A 262 -17.55 5.60 8.41
CA GLY A 262 -17.80 4.24 7.94
C GLY A 262 -17.67 4.04 6.43
N ALA A 263 -16.90 4.87 5.72
CA ALA A 263 -16.67 4.76 4.29
C ALA A 263 -15.20 5.07 3.92
N ILE A 264 -14.71 4.46 2.86
CA ILE A 264 -13.37 4.71 2.30
C ILE A 264 -13.40 6.04 1.54
N LEU A 265 -12.59 7.01 1.99
CA LEU A 265 -12.53 8.36 1.45
C LEU A 265 -11.35 8.57 0.50
N GLN A 266 -10.21 7.93 0.77
CA GLN A 266 -9.00 8.04 -0.02
C GLN A 266 -8.21 6.74 0.07
N ILE A 267 -7.53 6.37 -1.00
CA ILE A 267 -6.67 5.20 -1.07
C ILE A 267 -5.33 5.63 -1.64
N GLU A 268 -4.24 5.21 -1.01
CA GLU A 268 -2.89 5.35 -1.54
C GLU A 268 -2.17 4.01 -1.50
N ALA A 269 -1.69 3.56 -2.64
CA ALA A 269 -1.03 2.28 -2.80
C ALA A 269 0.35 2.41 -3.44
N ASN A 270 1.30 1.66 -2.89
CA ASN A 270 2.55 1.32 -3.57
C ASN A 270 2.54 -0.19 -3.83
N PHE A 271 2.78 -0.61 -5.07
CA PHE A 271 2.83 -2.01 -5.43
C PHE A 271 3.82 -2.28 -6.54
N ILE A 272 4.30 -3.50 -6.58
CA ILE A 272 5.29 -3.99 -7.53
C ILE A 272 4.84 -5.31 -8.14
N THR A 273 5.41 -5.66 -9.29
CA THR A 273 5.26 -7.00 -9.86
C THR A 273 6.29 -7.95 -9.27
N VAL A 274 5.81 -9.09 -8.80
CA VAL A 274 6.64 -10.20 -8.33
C VAL A 274 6.29 -11.48 -9.09
N PRO A 275 7.11 -12.54 -9.03
CA PRO A 275 6.80 -13.82 -9.65
C PRO A 275 5.40 -14.32 -9.24
N TYR A 276 4.70 -14.93 -10.23
CA TYR A 276 3.35 -15.45 -9.99
C TYR A 276 3.32 -16.41 -8.80
N HIS A 277 2.36 -16.16 -7.89
CA HIS A 277 2.15 -16.95 -6.70
C HIS A 277 3.34 -16.96 -5.72
N MET A 278 4.16 -15.91 -5.70
CA MET A 278 5.29 -15.77 -4.79
C MET A 278 4.84 -15.95 -3.34
N PRO A 279 5.49 -16.83 -2.54
CA PRO A 279 5.19 -16.97 -1.12
C PRO A 279 5.63 -15.72 -0.33
N SER A 280 5.07 -15.53 0.86
CA SER A 280 5.45 -14.44 1.74
C SER A 280 6.22 -14.93 2.97
N PRO A 281 7.33 -14.29 3.36
CA PRO A 281 7.97 -14.55 4.63
C PRO A 281 7.09 -14.16 5.84
N TRP A 282 6.06 -13.34 5.61
CA TRP A 282 5.10 -12.94 6.63
C TRP A 282 4.05 -14.00 6.96
N ASP A 283 3.85 -15.01 6.11
CA ASP A 283 2.89 -16.10 6.34
C ASP A 283 3.20 -16.89 7.62
N ALA A 284 4.46 -16.93 8.04
CA ALA A 284 4.87 -17.59 9.28
C ALA A 284 4.60 -16.76 10.56
N ARG A 285 4.19 -15.50 10.42
CA ARG A 285 3.89 -14.56 11.51
C ARG A 285 2.42 -14.14 11.57
N ALA A 286 1.60 -14.63 10.65
CA ALA A 286 0.16 -14.34 10.57
C ALA A 286 -0.66 -15.16 11.58
#